data_4a133414c2779f8a3c41f2a21c610849
#
_entry.id   4a133414c2779f8a3c41f2a21c610849
#
_cell.length_a   1.000
_cell.length_b   1.000
_cell.length_c   1.000
_cell.angle_alpha   90.00
_cell.angle_beta   90.00
_cell.angle_gamma   90.00
#
_symmetry.space_group_name_H-M   'P 1'
#
loop_
_entity.id
_entity.type
_entity.pdbx_description
1 polymer ?
#
loop_
_entity_poly.entity_id
_entity_poly.type
_entity_poly.pdbx_seq_one_letter_code
_entity_poly.pdbx_strand_id
1 'polypeptide(L)'
;ATKSGASSSSITELLKGRVDEATVASIAPHLDLDTKSLMIAGHKSWYPEPVNVQGLEIYNTKWADMYVNSYLVWDKSNRVAVAFDTGADSQQVIDTGHSNDLTLESIYLTHTHTDHIADLERLKSSFPSVRVYVSTKEPIKGAELIEDGHNFSIGNLSVNSRLTWGHSKGGLTYVINGLERPVAIVGDALFAGSMGGGVVSYIDAL
;
A
#
# COMPACT_ATOMS: atom_id res chain seq x y z
N ALA A 1 -10.88 15.86 23.45
CA ALA A 1 -11.61 15.66 24.71
C ALA A 1 -12.71 16.72 24.90
N THR A 2 -12.36 18.00 24.89
CA THR A 2 -13.29 19.10 25.23
C THR A 2 -14.49 19.24 24.26
N LYS A 3 -14.37 18.92 23.00
CA LYS A 3 -15.48 19.04 22.02
C LYS A 3 -16.45 17.86 22.07
N SER A 4 -15.98 16.67 22.35
CA SER A 4 -16.78 15.43 22.34
C SER A 4 -17.41 15.08 23.69
N GLY A 5 -17.03 15.74 24.77
CA GLY A 5 -17.42 15.38 26.14
C GLY A 5 -16.73 14.11 26.70
N ALA A 6 -15.95 13.41 25.90
CA ALA A 6 -15.18 12.27 26.39
C ALA A 6 -14.05 12.71 27.33
N SER A 7 -13.79 11.92 28.39
CA SER A 7 -12.69 12.20 29.30
C SER A 7 -11.34 11.95 28.65
N SER A 8 -10.31 12.69 29.05
CA SER A 8 -8.93 12.45 28.56
C SER A 8 -8.45 11.03 28.89
N SER A 9 -8.87 10.47 30.04
CA SER A 9 -8.54 9.10 30.40
C SER A 9 -9.18 8.09 29.47
N SER A 10 -10.47 8.23 29.14
CA SER A 10 -11.15 7.32 28.19
C SER A 10 -10.50 7.37 26.80
N ILE A 11 -10.12 8.56 26.32
CA ILE A 11 -9.39 8.71 25.05
C ILE A 11 -8.02 8.02 25.14
N THR A 12 -7.29 8.19 26.22
CA THR A 12 -5.99 7.52 26.42
C THR A 12 -6.13 6.00 26.42
N GLU A 13 -7.16 5.46 27.04
CA GLU A 13 -7.40 4.01 27.03
C GLU A 13 -7.78 3.50 25.63
N LEU A 14 -8.57 4.27 24.88
CA LEU A 14 -8.90 3.96 23.49
C LEU A 14 -7.64 3.94 22.61
N LEU A 15 -6.73 4.89 22.77
CA LEU A 15 -5.45 4.93 22.05
C LEU A 15 -4.52 3.74 22.39
N LYS A 16 -4.72 3.11 23.54
CA LYS A 16 -4.05 1.84 23.93
C LYS A 16 -4.77 0.60 23.41
N GLY A 17 -5.81 0.75 22.58
CA GLY A 17 -6.60 -0.35 22.01
C GLY A 17 -7.70 -0.89 22.91
N ARG A 18 -8.00 -0.23 24.02
CA ARG A 18 -9.15 -0.59 24.89
C ARG A 18 -10.41 0.12 24.40
N VAL A 19 -11.20 -0.57 23.63
CA VAL A 19 -12.41 -0.03 23.00
C VAL A 19 -13.52 0.11 24.02
N ASP A 20 -14.02 1.33 24.22
CA ASP A 20 -15.25 1.66 24.96
C ASP A 20 -16.23 2.31 23.97
N GLU A 21 -17.37 1.62 23.73
CA GLU A 21 -18.35 2.03 22.73
C GLU A 21 -18.92 3.43 22.97
N ALA A 22 -19.14 3.81 24.23
CA ALA A 22 -19.64 5.13 24.57
C ALA A 22 -18.63 6.21 24.23
N THR A 23 -17.35 5.97 24.50
CA THR A 23 -16.26 6.88 24.12
C THR A 23 -16.15 6.98 22.59
N VAL A 24 -16.18 5.85 21.86
CA VAL A 24 -16.16 5.84 20.39
C VAL A 24 -17.34 6.62 19.82
N ALA A 25 -18.56 6.37 20.30
CA ALA A 25 -19.76 7.07 19.85
C ALA A 25 -19.70 8.59 20.10
N SER A 26 -19.04 9.02 21.19
CA SER A 26 -18.91 10.43 21.49
C SER A 26 -17.85 11.16 20.67
N ILE A 27 -16.77 10.47 20.26
CA ILE A 27 -15.67 11.11 19.52
C ILE A 27 -15.80 11.02 18.00
N ALA A 28 -16.33 9.93 17.45
CA ALA A 28 -16.38 9.67 16.03
C ALA A 28 -17.00 10.82 15.20
N PRO A 29 -18.16 11.41 15.59
CA PRO A 29 -18.75 12.53 14.84
C PRO A 29 -17.88 13.81 14.84
N HIS A 30 -17.01 13.96 15.84
CA HIS A 30 -16.10 15.12 15.91
C HIS A 30 -14.81 14.93 15.10
N LEU A 31 -14.63 13.75 14.53
CA LEU A 31 -13.52 13.39 13.66
C LEU A 31 -13.97 13.11 12.23
N ASP A 32 -15.26 13.38 11.93
CA ASP A 32 -15.91 13.01 10.65
C ASP A 32 -15.77 11.52 10.31
N LEU A 33 -15.78 10.67 11.34
CA LEU A 33 -15.67 9.22 11.21
C LEU A 33 -17.04 8.56 11.43
N ASP A 34 -17.33 7.51 10.67
CA ASP A 34 -18.48 6.65 10.92
C ASP A 34 -18.27 5.84 12.21
N THR A 35 -19.19 6.00 13.17
CA THR A 35 -19.11 5.36 14.49
C THR A 35 -19.06 3.84 14.40
N LYS A 36 -19.86 3.24 13.51
CA LYS A 36 -19.92 1.78 13.34
C LYS A 36 -18.60 1.25 12.77
N SER A 37 -18.08 1.91 11.76
CA SER A 37 -16.78 1.53 11.15
C SER A 37 -15.64 1.64 12.15
N LEU A 38 -15.63 2.69 12.97
CA LEU A 38 -14.61 2.87 14.01
C LEU A 38 -14.71 1.78 15.11
N MET A 39 -15.93 1.38 15.49
CA MET A 39 -16.14 0.24 16.41
C MET A 39 -15.65 -1.06 15.80
N ILE A 40 -16.00 -1.35 14.55
CA ILE A 40 -15.56 -2.55 13.82
C ILE A 40 -14.04 -2.62 13.79
N ALA A 41 -13.37 -1.52 13.45
CA ALA A 41 -11.92 -1.43 13.44
C ALA A 41 -11.32 -1.63 14.84
N GLY A 42 -11.88 -0.97 15.86
CA GLY A 42 -11.42 -1.08 17.23
C GLY A 42 -11.55 -2.50 17.81
N HIS A 43 -12.65 -3.17 17.54
CA HIS A 43 -12.87 -4.56 17.95
C HIS A 43 -12.17 -5.58 17.05
N LYS A 44 -11.56 -5.15 15.93
CA LYS A 44 -10.96 -6.04 14.92
C LYS A 44 -11.93 -7.13 14.47
N SER A 45 -13.22 -6.78 14.33
CA SER A 45 -14.31 -7.72 14.06
C SER A 45 -14.60 -7.94 12.59
N TRP A 46 -13.89 -7.24 11.70
CA TRP A 46 -13.98 -7.42 10.28
C TRP A 46 -12.58 -7.50 9.64
N TYR A 47 -12.45 -8.40 8.71
CA TYR A 47 -11.29 -8.52 7.82
C TYR A 47 -11.78 -8.67 6.37
N PRO A 48 -11.03 -8.18 5.40
CA PRO A 48 -11.39 -8.36 4.00
C PRO A 48 -11.29 -9.84 3.60
N GLU A 49 -12.10 -10.23 2.64
CA GLU A 49 -11.94 -11.52 1.98
C GLU A 49 -10.56 -11.59 1.30
N PRO A 50 -9.90 -12.76 1.31
CA PRO A 50 -8.64 -12.93 0.62
C PRO A 50 -8.75 -12.57 -0.86
N VAL A 51 -7.80 -11.80 -1.36
CA VAL A 51 -7.72 -11.49 -2.79
C VAL A 51 -7.08 -12.67 -3.51
N ASN A 52 -7.83 -13.26 -4.44
CA ASN A 52 -7.32 -14.28 -5.33
C ASN A 52 -7.60 -13.85 -6.77
N VAL A 53 -6.57 -13.33 -7.44
CA VAL A 53 -6.61 -12.87 -8.83
C VAL A 53 -5.42 -13.46 -9.55
N GLN A 54 -5.67 -14.19 -10.63
CA GLN A 54 -4.61 -14.82 -11.40
C GLN A 54 -3.69 -13.76 -12.03
N GLY A 55 -2.39 -13.90 -11.83
CA GLY A 55 -1.40 -12.90 -12.27
C GLY A 55 -1.16 -11.80 -11.24
N LEU A 56 -1.62 -11.97 -10.00
CA LEU A 56 -1.32 -11.12 -8.87
C LEU A 56 -0.94 -11.97 -7.66
N GLU A 57 0.23 -11.70 -7.08
CA GLU A 57 0.63 -12.21 -5.76
C GLU A 57 0.82 -11.04 -4.80
N ILE A 58 0.43 -11.27 -3.55
CA ILE A 58 0.51 -10.31 -2.45
C ILE A 58 1.41 -10.89 -1.39
N TYR A 59 2.46 -10.17 -1.05
CA TYR A 59 3.41 -10.57 -0.02
C TYR A 59 3.28 -9.62 1.17
N ASN A 60 3.26 -10.19 2.36
CA ASN A 60 3.16 -9.44 3.61
C ASN A 60 4.37 -9.77 4.46
N THR A 61 5.29 -8.84 4.62
CA THR A 61 6.58 -9.04 5.26
C THR A 61 6.72 -8.21 6.52
N LYS A 62 7.40 -8.76 7.52
CA LYS A 62 7.53 -8.13 8.83
C LYS A 62 8.61 -7.04 8.81
N TRP A 63 8.23 -5.84 9.28
CA TRP A 63 9.11 -4.70 9.49
C TRP A 63 8.95 -4.19 10.92
N ALA A 64 9.97 -4.37 11.78
CA ALA A 64 9.91 -4.06 13.20
C ALA A 64 8.68 -4.67 13.90
N ASP A 65 7.75 -3.85 14.36
CA ASP A 65 6.50 -4.24 15.03
C ASP A 65 5.25 -4.20 14.12
N MET A 66 5.45 -3.95 12.83
CA MET A 66 4.40 -3.86 11.81
C MET A 66 4.65 -4.81 10.63
N TYR A 67 3.76 -4.81 9.67
CA TYR A 67 3.88 -5.55 8.42
C TYR A 67 3.70 -4.60 7.25
N VAL A 68 4.44 -4.85 6.17
CA VAL A 68 4.37 -4.10 4.92
C VAL A 68 4.02 -5.03 3.77
N ASN A 69 3.18 -4.56 2.87
CA ASN A 69 2.80 -5.29 1.67
C ASN A 69 3.72 -4.93 0.50
N SER A 70 4.02 -5.93 -0.31
CA SER A 70 4.55 -5.77 -1.66
C SER A 70 3.79 -6.69 -2.62
N TYR A 71 3.89 -6.43 -3.92
CA TYR A 71 3.05 -7.12 -4.89
C TYR A 71 3.87 -7.49 -6.12
N LEU A 72 3.52 -8.62 -6.73
CA LEU A 72 4.02 -9.02 -8.05
C LEU A 72 2.81 -9.18 -8.98
N VAL A 73 2.83 -8.47 -10.09
CA VAL A 73 1.78 -8.56 -11.11
C VAL A 73 2.42 -8.99 -12.42
N TRP A 74 1.81 -9.95 -13.12
CA TRP A 74 2.30 -10.40 -14.41
C TRP A 74 1.20 -10.74 -15.40
N ASP A 75 1.49 -10.54 -16.66
CA ASP A 75 0.66 -11.06 -17.74
C ASP A 75 0.96 -12.54 -17.98
N LYS A 76 -0.02 -13.38 -17.76
CA LYS A 76 0.10 -14.85 -17.91
C LYS A 76 0.40 -15.28 -19.33
N SER A 77 0.07 -14.48 -20.33
CA SER A 77 0.24 -14.85 -21.74
C SER A 77 1.68 -14.74 -22.23
N ASN A 78 2.46 -13.82 -21.65
CA ASN A 78 3.84 -13.55 -22.08
C ASN A 78 4.85 -13.54 -20.94
N ARG A 79 4.40 -13.75 -19.68
CA ARG A 79 5.24 -13.81 -18.48
C ARG A 79 6.00 -12.51 -18.14
N VAL A 80 5.59 -11.39 -18.72
CA VAL A 80 6.10 -10.07 -18.32
C VAL A 80 5.55 -9.71 -16.96
N ALA A 81 6.41 -9.29 -16.04
CA ALA A 81 6.07 -9.00 -14.66
C ALA A 81 6.58 -7.64 -14.21
N VAL A 82 5.89 -7.08 -13.24
CA VAL A 82 6.25 -5.85 -12.51
C VAL A 82 6.05 -6.07 -11.03
N ALA A 83 7.01 -5.66 -10.21
CA ALA A 83 6.86 -5.59 -8.76
C ALA A 83 6.40 -4.19 -8.33
N PHE A 84 5.55 -4.15 -7.32
CA PHE A 84 5.15 -2.91 -6.65
C PHE A 84 5.62 -2.98 -5.21
N ASP A 85 6.51 -2.05 -4.82
CA ASP A 85 7.29 -2.04 -3.60
C ASP A 85 8.14 -3.31 -3.42
N THR A 86 8.99 -3.33 -2.43
CA THR A 86 9.85 -4.49 -2.14
C THR A 86 9.44 -5.21 -0.86
N GLY A 87 8.67 -4.52 -0.01
CA GLY A 87 8.48 -4.96 1.36
C GLY A 87 9.79 -4.94 2.15
N ALA A 88 9.76 -5.51 3.32
CA ALA A 88 10.93 -5.69 4.18
C ALA A 88 11.85 -6.83 3.71
N ASP A 89 11.31 -7.77 2.95
CA ASP A 89 12.02 -8.96 2.40
C ASP A 89 11.40 -9.35 1.06
N SER A 90 12.17 -9.24 -0.01
CA SER A 90 11.75 -9.55 -1.38
C SER A 90 11.95 -11.00 -1.78
N GLN A 91 12.33 -11.90 -0.87
CA GLN A 91 12.63 -13.30 -1.21
C GLN A 91 11.47 -14.00 -1.93
N GLN A 92 10.25 -13.82 -1.43
CA GLN A 92 9.07 -14.44 -2.06
C GLN A 92 8.79 -13.89 -3.47
N VAL A 93 9.05 -12.60 -3.71
CA VAL A 93 8.97 -11.99 -5.06
C VAL A 93 9.99 -12.66 -5.99
N ILE A 94 11.23 -12.82 -5.51
CA ILE A 94 12.32 -13.46 -6.27
C ILE A 94 11.98 -14.92 -6.59
N ASP A 95 11.55 -15.68 -5.58
CA ASP A 95 11.20 -17.09 -5.73
C ASP A 95 10.04 -17.28 -6.70
N THR A 96 9.01 -16.46 -6.60
CA THR A 96 7.86 -16.50 -7.54
C THR A 96 8.29 -16.12 -8.95
N GLY A 97 9.12 -15.10 -9.09
CA GLY A 97 9.67 -14.67 -10.38
C GLY A 97 10.42 -15.82 -11.08
N HIS A 98 11.34 -16.47 -10.37
CA HIS A 98 12.13 -17.56 -10.91
C HIS A 98 11.31 -18.85 -11.15
N SER A 99 10.46 -19.24 -10.20
CA SER A 99 9.69 -20.50 -10.32
C SER A 99 8.63 -20.47 -11.42
N ASN A 100 8.18 -19.27 -11.82
CA ASN A 100 7.23 -19.08 -12.92
C ASN A 100 7.89 -18.59 -14.22
N ASP A 101 9.23 -18.56 -14.31
CA ASP A 101 10.00 -18.02 -15.44
C ASP A 101 9.51 -16.63 -15.86
N LEU A 102 9.28 -15.74 -14.89
CA LEU A 102 8.80 -14.38 -15.16
C LEU A 102 9.96 -13.47 -15.58
N THR A 103 9.70 -12.60 -16.53
CA THR A 103 10.59 -11.50 -16.90
C THR A 103 10.19 -10.27 -16.07
N LEU A 104 10.88 -10.01 -14.96
CA LEU A 104 10.65 -8.81 -14.16
C LEU A 104 11.28 -7.62 -14.87
N GLU A 105 10.45 -6.79 -15.50
CA GLU A 105 10.91 -5.62 -16.27
C GLU A 105 11.10 -4.37 -15.39
N SER A 106 10.28 -4.23 -14.36
CA SER A 106 10.26 -2.99 -13.58
C SER A 106 9.83 -3.21 -12.13
N ILE A 107 10.27 -2.30 -11.27
CA ILE A 107 9.79 -2.12 -9.90
C ILE A 107 9.19 -0.72 -9.83
N TYR A 108 7.92 -0.61 -9.49
CA TYR A 108 7.24 0.65 -9.24
C TYR A 108 7.06 0.84 -7.74
N LEU A 109 7.52 1.97 -7.21
CA LEU A 109 7.37 2.27 -5.80
C LEU A 109 6.10 3.09 -5.58
N THR A 110 5.27 2.65 -4.62
CA THR A 110 4.09 3.43 -4.23
C THR A 110 4.52 4.70 -3.54
N HIS A 111 5.55 4.63 -2.69
CA HIS A 111 6.21 5.76 -2.03
C HIS A 111 7.57 5.29 -1.48
N THR A 112 8.32 6.18 -0.81
CA THR A 112 9.72 5.91 -0.42
C THR A 112 9.94 5.75 1.07
N HIS A 113 8.94 5.36 1.85
CA HIS A 113 9.16 4.96 3.23
C HIS A 113 10.05 3.72 3.27
N THR A 114 10.87 3.64 4.31
CA THR A 114 11.96 2.67 4.40
C THR A 114 11.51 1.23 4.31
N ASP A 115 10.37 0.89 4.83
CA ASP A 115 9.76 -0.45 4.81
C ASP A 115 9.29 -0.87 3.40
N HIS A 116 8.91 0.07 2.53
CA HIS A 116 8.53 -0.19 1.14
C HIS A 116 9.71 -0.39 0.20
N ILE A 117 10.89 0.13 0.56
CA ILE A 117 12.10 0.06 -0.25
C ILE A 117 13.25 -0.70 0.42
N ALA A 118 12.99 -1.37 1.55
CA ALA A 118 14.03 -1.97 2.40
C ALA A 118 14.91 -2.96 1.66
N ASP A 119 14.35 -3.72 0.75
CA ASP A 119 15.05 -4.80 0.04
C ASP A 119 15.26 -4.52 -1.46
N LEU A 120 15.22 -3.22 -1.84
CA LEU A 120 15.30 -2.79 -3.24
C LEU A 120 16.59 -3.26 -3.93
N GLU A 121 17.73 -3.13 -3.28
CA GLU A 121 19.02 -3.50 -3.88
C GLU A 121 19.14 -5.01 -4.09
N ARG A 122 18.55 -5.82 -3.21
CA ARG A 122 18.52 -7.27 -3.38
C ARG A 122 17.62 -7.68 -4.54
N LEU A 123 16.42 -7.10 -4.64
CA LEU A 123 15.50 -7.37 -5.74
C LEU A 123 16.12 -6.98 -7.08
N LYS A 124 16.76 -5.81 -7.17
CA LYS A 124 17.53 -5.37 -8.35
C LYS A 124 18.67 -6.32 -8.70
N SER A 125 19.40 -6.81 -7.70
CA SER A 125 20.51 -7.73 -7.93
C SER A 125 20.06 -9.08 -8.47
N SER A 126 18.86 -9.52 -8.08
CA SER A 126 18.25 -10.77 -8.56
C SER A 126 17.70 -10.66 -9.99
N PHE A 127 17.40 -9.44 -10.45
CA PHE A 127 16.93 -9.14 -11.80
C PHE A 127 17.73 -7.96 -12.40
N PRO A 128 18.96 -8.18 -12.90
CA PRO A 128 19.90 -7.10 -13.23
C PRO A 128 19.43 -6.11 -14.31
N SER A 129 18.44 -6.48 -15.12
CA SER A 129 17.87 -5.61 -16.16
C SER A 129 16.66 -4.81 -15.69
N VAL A 130 16.24 -4.97 -14.42
CA VAL A 130 15.04 -4.34 -13.90
C VAL A 130 15.24 -2.83 -13.75
N ARG A 131 14.23 -2.06 -14.16
CA ARG A 131 14.17 -0.61 -13.97
C ARG A 131 13.33 -0.26 -12.74
N VAL A 132 13.68 0.81 -12.05
CA VAL A 132 12.96 1.29 -10.87
C VAL A 132 12.28 2.60 -11.19
N TYR A 133 11.02 2.73 -10.83
CA TYR A 133 10.22 3.94 -11.04
C TYR A 133 9.67 4.46 -9.72
N VAL A 134 9.70 5.78 -9.57
CA VAL A 134 9.25 6.48 -8.37
C VAL A 134 8.65 7.84 -8.71
N SER A 135 7.82 8.37 -7.85
CA SER A 135 7.26 9.71 -7.99
C SER A 135 8.35 10.79 -8.08
N THR A 136 8.18 11.77 -8.97
CA THR A 136 9.01 12.99 -9.03
C THR A 136 9.07 13.74 -7.70
N LYS A 137 8.08 13.53 -6.82
CA LYS A 137 7.99 14.18 -5.51
C LYS A 137 8.80 13.48 -4.41
N GLU A 138 9.25 12.25 -4.65
CA GLU A 138 10.06 11.44 -3.73
C GLU A 138 11.18 10.71 -4.46
N PRO A 139 12.11 11.45 -5.11
CA PRO A 139 13.15 10.85 -5.94
C PRO A 139 14.14 10.04 -5.09
N ILE A 140 14.54 8.88 -5.59
CA ILE A 140 15.65 8.10 -5.05
C ILE A 140 16.72 7.89 -6.13
N LYS A 141 17.97 7.70 -5.69
CA LYS A 141 19.09 7.53 -6.61
C LYS A 141 18.93 6.26 -7.45
N GLY A 142 19.05 6.40 -8.76
CA GLY A 142 19.02 5.28 -9.70
C GLY A 142 17.61 4.83 -10.11
N ALA A 143 16.57 5.57 -9.71
CA ALA A 143 15.22 5.37 -10.20
C ALA A 143 14.85 6.39 -11.28
N GLU A 144 14.00 5.97 -12.20
CA GLU A 144 13.33 6.84 -13.17
C GLU A 144 12.14 7.53 -12.51
N LEU A 145 11.91 8.78 -12.88
CA LEU A 145 10.89 9.62 -12.26
C LEU A 145 9.61 9.63 -13.08
N ILE A 146 8.48 9.40 -12.39
CA ILE A 146 7.14 9.44 -12.99
C ILE A 146 6.22 10.42 -12.26
N GLU A 147 5.20 10.87 -12.96
CA GLU A 147 4.20 11.82 -12.45
C GLU A 147 2.82 11.17 -12.36
N ASP A 148 1.87 11.93 -11.83
CA ASP A 148 0.45 11.60 -11.89
C ASP A 148 0.01 11.34 -13.33
N GLY A 149 -0.81 10.32 -13.54
CA GLY A 149 -1.30 9.95 -14.87
C GLY A 149 -0.30 9.21 -15.75
N HIS A 150 0.86 8.80 -15.23
CA HIS A 150 1.80 7.96 -16.00
C HIS A 150 1.14 6.65 -16.41
N ASN A 151 1.23 6.31 -17.70
CA ASN A 151 0.67 5.08 -18.27
C ASN A 151 1.79 4.15 -18.72
N PHE A 152 1.65 2.88 -18.39
CA PHE A 152 2.54 1.83 -18.85
C PHE A 152 1.80 0.50 -19.00
N SER A 153 2.47 -0.53 -19.48
CA SER A 153 1.91 -1.86 -19.67
C SER A 153 2.72 -2.93 -18.94
N ILE A 154 2.06 -4.00 -18.54
CA ILE A 154 2.67 -5.25 -18.08
C ILE A 154 2.22 -6.31 -19.08
N GLY A 155 3.00 -6.52 -20.13
CA GLY A 155 2.52 -7.28 -21.29
C GLY A 155 1.25 -6.66 -21.87
N ASN A 156 0.13 -7.40 -21.82
CA ASN A 156 -1.18 -6.92 -22.29
C ASN A 156 -2.01 -6.20 -21.23
N LEU A 157 -1.53 -6.14 -19.99
CA LEU A 157 -2.22 -5.39 -18.92
C LEU A 157 -1.90 -3.91 -19.06
N SER A 158 -2.87 -3.04 -18.81
CA SER A 158 -2.66 -1.59 -18.78
C SER A 158 -2.64 -1.08 -17.35
N VAL A 159 -1.71 -0.18 -17.06
CA VAL A 159 -1.54 0.44 -15.73
C VAL A 159 -1.53 1.94 -15.86
N ASN A 160 -2.24 2.62 -14.96
CA ASN A 160 -2.22 4.06 -14.82
C ASN A 160 -1.88 4.45 -13.39
N SER A 161 -0.92 5.34 -13.19
CA SER A 161 -0.61 5.91 -11.87
C SER A 161 -1.52 7.07 -11.51
N ARG A 162 -1.85 7.17 -10.23
CA ARG A 162 -2.61 8.28 -9.65
C ARG A 162 -1.89 8.81 -8.42
N LEU A 163 -1.70 10.12 -8.34
CA LEU A 163 -1.14 10.73 -7.15
C LEU A 163 -2.18 10.68 -6.01
N THR A 164 -1.87 9.93 -4.98
CA THR A 164 -2.67 9.77 -3.75
C THR A 164 -1.80 10.13 -2.55
N TRP A 165 -1.43 11.42 -2.50
CA TRP A 165 -0.53 11.95 -1.48
C TRP A 165 -1.27 12.27 -0.17
N GLY A 166 -0.49 12.56 0.87
CA GLY A 166 -1.01 12.89 2.21
C GLY A 166 -0.38 12.00 3.27
N HIS A 167 -0.30 10.70 3.05
CA HIS A 167 0.55 9.80 3.83
C HIS A 167 2.03 10.09 3.55
N SER A 168 2.40 10.17 2.29
CA SER A 168 3.71 10.62 1.80
C SER A 168 3.53 11.72 0.76
N LYS A 169 4.61 12.43 0.41
CA LYS A 169 4.54 13.55 -0.56
C LYS A 169 4.29 13.08 -1.98
N GLY A 170 4.78 11.90 -2.32
CA GLY A 170 4.77 11.34 -3.66
C GLY A 170 4.00 10.02 -3.76
N GLY A 171 3.09 9.76 -2.82
CA GLY A 171 2.29 8.53 -2.81
C GLY A 171 1.56 8.32 -4.13
N LEU A 172 1.78 7.17 -4.76
CA LEU A 172 1.15 6.77 -6.02
C LEU A 172 0.29 5.52 -5.81
N THR A 173 -0.92 5.58 -6.34
CA THR A 173 -1.78 4.41 -6.54
C THR A 173 -1.66 3.95 -7.99
N TYR A 174 -1.48 2.66 -8.21
CA TYR A 174 -1.41 2.06 -9.54
C TYR A 174 -2.69 1.28 -9.83
N VAL A 175 -3.45 1.75 -10.83
CA VAL A 175 -4.69 1.11 -11.28
C VAL A 175 -4.38 0.21 -12.46
N ILE A 176 -4.61 -1.09 -12.28
CA ILE A 176 -4.27 -2.15 -13.23
C ILE A 176 -5.55 -2.71 -13.83
N ASN A 177 -5.63 -2.76 -15.17
CA ASN A 177 -6.72 -3.34 -15.92
C ASN A 177 -6.21 -4.47 -16.81
N GLY A 178 -7.09 -5.44 -17.13
CA GLY A 178 -6.77 -6.59 -17.96
C GLY A 178 -6.58 -7.89 -17.19
N LEU A 179 -6.50 -7.84 -15.84
CA LEU A 179 -6.68 -9.00 -14.98
C LEU A 179 -8.16 -9.42 -14.94
N GLU A 180 -8.51 -10.48 -14.22
CA GLU A 180 -9.91 -10.95 -14.07
C GLU A 180 -10.87 -9.83 -13.59
N ARG A 181 -10.33 -8.86 -12.88
CA ARG A 181 -11.00 -7.62 -12.44
C ARG A 181 -9.96 -6.50 -12.32
N PRO A 182 -10.38 -5.23 -12.36
CA PRO A 182 -9.48 -4.13 -12.05
C PRO A 182 -8.91 -4.25 -10.64
N VAL A 183 -7.63 -3.92 -10.50
CA VAL A 183 -6.90 -3.94 -9.22
C VAL A 183 -6.26 -2.58 -9.01
N ALA A 184 -6.29 -2.07 -7.78
CA ALA A 184 -5.55 -0.88 -7.39
C ALA A 184 -4.53 -1.23 -6.30
N ILE A 185 -3.26 -0.94 -6.55
CA ILE A 185 -2.19 -1.02 -5.57
C ILE A 185 -2.00 0.37 -5.00
N VAL A 186 -2.35 0.54 -3.74
CA VAL A 186 -2.57 1.87 -3.12
C VAL A 186 -1.46 2.27 -2.13
N GLY A 187 -0.49 1.38 -1.88
CA GLY A 187 0.50 1.59 -0.82
C GLY A 187 -0.19 1.91 0.51
N ASP A 188 0.31 2.92 1.19
CA ASP A 188 -0.21 3.35 2.49
C ASP A 188 -1.29 4.44 2.40
N ALA A 189 -1.90 4.65 1.22
CA ALA A 189 -3.05 5.54 1.10
C ALA A 189 -4.32 4.93 1.73
N LEU A 190 -4.55 3.62 1.54
CA LEU A 190 -5.71 2.90 2.07
C LEU A 190 -5.32 1.53 2.64
N PHE A 191 -5.96 1.18 3.74
CA PHE A 191 -5.90 -0.14 4.35
C PHE A 191 -7.30 -0.75 4.49
N ALA A 192 -7.35 -2.03 4.83
CA ALA A 192 -8.62 -2.68 5.16
C ALA A 192 -9.27 -2.04 6.40
N GLY A 193 -10.34 -1.29 6.18
CA GLY A 193 -11.09 -0.62 7.25
C GLY A 193 -10.51 0.71 7.76
N SER A 194 -9.44 1.24 7.14
CA SER A 194 -8.88 2.55 7.49
C SER A 194 -8.16 3.19 6.30
N MET A 195 -7.90 4.46 6.40
CA MET A 195 -6.93 5.15 5.54
C MET A 195 -5.55 5.13 6.17
N GLY A 196 -4.51 5.35 5.39
CA GLY A 196 -3.16 5.58 5.88
C GLY A 196 -3.06 6.86 6.72
N GLY A 197 -2.09 6.91 7.61
CA GLY A 197 -1.87 8.10 8.42
C GLY A 197 -1.52 9.31 7.55
N GLY A 198 -2.25 10.41 7.68
CA GLY A 198 -1.97 11.67 6.98
C GLY A 198 -0.75 12.38 7.57
N VAL A 199 0.42 11.75 7.47
CA VAL A 199 1.66 12.23 8.12
C VAL A 199 2.13 13.54 7.50
N VAL A 200 1.99 13.69 6.19
CA VAL A 200 2.35 14.92 5.46
C VAL A 200 1.18 15.89 5.45
N SER A 201 -0.01 15.40 5.14
CA SER A 201 -1.23 16.19 5.12
C SER A 201 -2.44 15.30 5.35
N TYR A 202 -3.11 15.49 6.47
CA TYR A 202 -4.33 14.75 6.79
C TYR A 202 -5.47 15.06 5.82
N ILE A 203 -5.62 16.34 5.47
CA ILE A 203 -6.70 16.80 4.57
C ILE A 203 -6.56 16.22 3.17
N ASP A 204 -5.33 16.13 2.68
CA ASP A 204 -5.08 15.60 1.33
C ASP A 204 -5.05 14.06 1.29
N ALA A 205 -4.94 13.40 2.45
CA ALA A 205 -5.07 11.95 2.57
C ALA A 205 -6.54 11.48 2.61
N LEU A 206 -7.49 12.36 2.96
CA LEU A 206 -8.93 12.10 2.92
C LEU A 206 -9.46 12.12 1.48
#